data_c7ac6de601300f342c7b339f93bbee49
#
_entry.id   c7ac6de601300f342c7b339f93bbee49
#
_cell.length_a   1.000
_cell.length_b   1.000
_cell.length_c   1.000
_cell.angle_alpha   90.00
_cell.angle_beta   90.00
_cell.angle_gamma   90.00
#
_symmetry.space_group_name_H-M   'P 1'
#
loop_
_entity.id
_entity.type
_entity.pdbx_description
1 polymer ?
#
loop_
_entity_poly.entity_id
_entity_poly.type
_entity_poly.pdbx_seq_one_letter_code
_entity_poly.pdbx_strand_id
1 'polypeptide(L)'
;EYEREVDMRTAVLYRHACVDMDKGSLTLDTWRFVSMDTKELLAIRYQVTPSFDCRMEVSPYLDGNVRNLDANYDQSFWNMVDGEGWDERGGVLVQTKPNPYGVQRFTVAAAMTNRVEGIDYIDMASKAGYCAALYAGDIHSGTTVSVEKYVAVFTSRDHDKEQLMDLAMAAAQQACDEGWQKALKAHQAAWHERWEMADVQIEGDDSAQQGIHFNLFQLLSTYTGSDAR
;
A
#
# COMPACT_ATOMS: atom_id res chain seq x y z
N GLU A 1 16.01 14.58 10.26
CA GLU A 1 14.97 15.34 9.58
C GLU A 1 13.79 14.43 9.27
N TYR A 2 12.54 14.94 9.37
CA TYR A 2 11.34 14.15 9.08
C TYR A 2 10.23 15.05 8.55
N GLU A 3 9.67 14.70 7.41
CA GLU A 3 8.52 15.35 6.81
C GLU A 3 7.48 14.30 6.40
N ARG A 4 6.20 14.64 6.53
CA ARG A 4 5.08 13.81 6.08
C ARG A 4 3.98 14.69 5.56
N GLU A 5 3.63 14.50 4.31
CA GLU A 5 2.63 15.30 3.60
C GLU A 5 1.62 14.40 2.89
N VAL A 6 0.36 14.83 2.89
CA VAL A 6 -0.69 14.29 2.01
C VAL A 6 -1.09 15.39 1.03
N ASP A 7 -0.82 15.17 -0.25
CA ASP A 7 -1.39 16.00 -1.29
C ASP A 7 -2.88 15.62 -1.47
N MET A 8 -3.78 16.44 -0.97
CA MET A 8 -5.23 16.18 -1.03
C MET A 8 -5.78 16.21 -2.46
N ARG A 9 -5.12 16.91 -3.39
CA ARG A 9 -5.54 16.96 -4.80
C ARG A 9 -5.33 15.64 -5.50
N THR A 10 -4.23 14.97 -5.20
CA THR A 10 -3.82 13.71 -5.84
C THR A 10 -3.95 12.50 -4.92
N ALA A 11 -4.30 12.70 -3.66
CA ALA A 11 -4.37 11.65 -2.62
C ALA A 11 -3.10 10.79 -2.51
N VAL A 12 -1.95 11.38 -2.73
CA VAL A 12 -0.64 10.72 -2.56
C VAL A 12 -0.06 11.14 -1.22
N LEU A 13 0.31 10.15 -0.41
CA LEU A 13 1.06 10.37 0.81
C LEU A 13 2.55 10.32 0.48
N TYR A 14 3.25 11.40 0.75
CA TYR A 14 4.70 11.50 0.73
C TYR A 14 5.28 11.47 2.14
N ARG A 15 6.44 10.87 2.30
CA ARG A 15 7.24 10.93 3.52
C ARG A 15 8.71 11.02 3.16
N HIS A 16 9.39 11.98 3.74
CA HIS A 16 10.85 12.12 3.74
C HIS A 16 11.39 11.89 5.15
N ALA A 17 12.52 11.20 5.26
CA ALA A 17 13.26 11.08 6.51
C ALA A 17 14.76 11.02 6.22
N CYS A 18 15.54 11.77 7.00
CA CYS A 18 16.99 11.63 7.03
C CYS A 18 17.39 11.24 8.46
N VAL A 19 18.04 10.10 8.58
CA VAL A 19 18.44 9.51 9.87
C VAL A 19 19.95 9.47 9.94
N ASP A 20 20.52 10.07 10.98
CA ASP A 20 21.95 9.99 11.28
C ASP A 20 22.26 8.62 11.87
N MET A 21 23.32 8.00 11.38
CA MET A 21 23.85 6.71 11.81
C MET A 21 25.35 6.87 12.12
N ASP A 22 25.97 5.89 12.79
CA ASP A 22 27.38 5.95 13.19
C ASP A 22 28.36 6.21 12.03
N LYS A 23 28.01 5.77 10.80
CA LYS A 23 28.87 5.87 9.61
C LYS A 23 28.48 6.97 8.62
N GLY A 24 27.43 7.72 8.90
CA GLY A 24 26.86 8.72 8.00
C GLY A 24 25.37 8.85 8.14
N SER A 25 24.65 9.18 7.08
CA SER A 25 23.20 9.34 7.08
C SER A 25 22.52 8.38 6.11
N LEU A 26 21.25 8.09 6.39
CA LEU A 26 20.36 7.34 5.53
C LEU A 26 19.18 8.24 5.17
N THR A 27 19.02 8.54 3.89
CA THR A 27 17.87 9.27 3.37
C THR A 27 16.82 8.30 2.87
N LEU A 28 15.56 8.57 3.24
CA LEU A 28 14.42 7.74 2.93
C LEU A 28 13.30 8.59 2.35
N ASP A 29 12.86 8.27 1.13
CA ASP A 29 11.71 8.87 0.48
C ASP A 29 10.66 7.82 0.17
N THR A 30 9.39 8.08 0.51
CA THR A 30 8.30 7.15 0.22
C THR A 30 7.10 7.88 -0.36
N TRP A 31 6.50 7.27 -1.37
CA TRP A 31 5.20 7.67 -1.93
C TRP A 31 4.26 6.48 -1.85
N ARG A 32 3.02 6.74 -1.48
CA ARG A 32 2.00 5.69 -1.47
C ARG A 32 0.62 6.24 -1.74
N PHE A 33 -0.19 5.43 -2.40
CA PHE A 33 -1.59 5.72 -2.65
C PHE A 33 -2.41 4.42 -2.67
N VAL A 34 -3.70 4.54 -2.34
CA VAL A 34 -4.73 3.53 -2.65
C VAL A 34 -5.42 4.02 -3.91
N SER A 35 -5.45 3.20 -4.95
CA SER A 35 -5.92 3.64 -6.25
C SER A 35 -7.38 4.04 -6.22
N MET A 36 -7.69 5.21 -6.80
CA MET A 36 -9.06 5.67 -7.00
C MET A 36 -9.64 5.19 -8.35
N ASP A 37 -8.76 4.77 -9.27
CA ASP A 37 -9.14 4.20 -10.55
C ASP A 37 -9.45 2.70 -10.42
N THR A 38 -8.53 1.95 -9.84
CA THR A 38 -8.66 0.49 -9.65
C THR A 38 -8.83 0.19 -8.18
N LYS A 39 -10.06 -0.07 -7.73
CA LYS A 39 -10.46 -0.16 -6.31
C LYS A 39 -9.69 -1.21 -5.49
N GLU A 40 -9.17 -2.25 -6.14
CA GLU A 40 -8.43 -3.33 -5.50
C GLU A 40 -6.94 -3.02 -5.33
N LEU A 41 -6.41 -1.99 -6.01
CA LEU A 41 -4.97 -1.71 -6.09
C LEU A 41 -4.51 -0.68 -5.07
N LEU A 42 -3.36 -0.93 -4.46
CA LEU A 42 -2.55 0.06 -3.76
C LEU A 42 -1.08 -0.08 -4.20
N ALA A 43 -0.35 1.04 -4.18
CA ALA A 43 1.06 1.06 -4.58
C ALA A 43 1.91 1.88 -3.60
N ILE A 44 3.13 1.40 -3.36
CA ILE A 44 4.12 2.05 -2.53
C ILE A 44 5.43 2.09 -3.31
N ARG A 45 6.01 3.29 -3.45
CA ARG A 45 7.40 3.45 -3.88
C ARG A 45 8.23 3.88 -2.68
N TYR A 46 9.37 3.25 -2.50
CA TYR A 46 10.28 3.44 -1.39
C TYR A 46 11.70 3.58 -1.93
N GLN A 47 12.36 4.68 -1.63
CA GLN A 47 13.73 4.96 -2.06
C GLN A 47 14.61 5.17 -0.84
N VAL A 48 15.77 4.52 -0.84
CA VAL A 48 16.75 4.61 0.25
C VAL A 48 18.11 4.96 -0.34
N THR A 49 18.75 6.01 0.19
CA THR A 49 20.06 6.47 -0.24
C THR A 49 20.99 6.60 0.98
N PRO A 50 21.98 5.71 1.15
CA PRO A 50 23.00 5.84 2.19
C PRO A 50 24.07 6.85 1.77
N SER A 51 24.61 7.62 2.72
CA SER A 51 25.78 8.48 2.52
C SER A 51 27.12 7.76 2.75
N PHE A 52 27.09 6.42 2.91
CA PHE A 52 28.25 5.56 3.18
C PHE A 52 28.09 4.21 2.49
N ASP A 53 29.19 3.51 2.25
CA ASP A 53 29.18 2.15 1.71
C ASP A 53 28.58 1.19 2.74
N CYS A 54 27.59 0.39 2.35
CA CYS A 54 26.94 -0.56 3.23
C CYS A 54 26.38 -1.77 2.49
N ARG A 55 26.18 -2.87 3.21
CA ARG A 55 25.28 -3.92 2.80
C ARG A 55 23.85 -3.50 3.20
N MET A 56 22.95 -3.49 2.23
CA MET A 56 21.54 -3.16 2.45
C MET A 56 20.68 -4.40 2.29
N GLU A 57 19.71 -4.55 3.19
CA GLU A 57 18.66 -5.57 3.12
C GLU A 57 17.30 -4.88 3.17
N VAL A 58 16.40 -5.25 2.26
CA VAL A 58 15.04 -4.73 2.19
C VAL A 58 14.07 -5.89 2.08
N SER A 59 13.02 -5.87 2.90
CA SER A 59 12.03 -6.94 2.92
C SER A 59 10.60 -6.38 2.82
N PRO A 60 10.05 -6.21 1.61
CA PRO A 60 8.62 -5.96 1.43
C PRO A 60 7.82 -7.19 1.84
N TYR A 61 6.78 -6.98 2.65
CA TYR A 61 5.98 -8.08 3.20
C TYR A 61 4.48 -7.76 3.21
N LEU A 62 3.66 -8.81 3.33
CA LEU A 62 2.27 -8.75 3.72
C LEU A 62 2.08 -9.49 5.03
N ASP A 63 1.36 -8.89 5.97
CA ASP A 63 0.97 -9.49 7.24
C ASP A 63 -0.55 -9.35 7.42
N GLY A 64 -1.25 -10.48 7.36
CA GLY A 64 -2.69 -10.55 7.58
C GLY A 64 -3.09 -10.58 9.06
N ASN A 65 -2.12 -10.69 9.98
CA ASN A 65 -2.39 -10.68 11.42
C ASN A 65 -2.58 -9.25 11.95
N VAL A 66 -3.47 -8.52 11.29
CA VAL A 66 -3.81 -7.15 11.68
C VAL A 66 -4.77 -7.13 12.87
N ARG A 67 -4.58 -6.15 13.74
CA ARG A 67 -5.46 -5.86 14.89
C ARG A 67 -5.89 -4.40 14.82
N ASN A 68 -7.08 -4.14 15.30
CA ASN A 68 -7.52 -2.76 15.53
C ASN A 68 -6.90 -2.28 16.84
N LEU A 69 -5.95 -1.34 16.77
CA LEU A 69 -5.25 -0.80 17.94
C LEU A 69 -6.16 -0.07 18.91
N ASP A 70 -7.28 0.48 18.40
CA ASP A 70 -8.27 1.22 19.20
C ASP A 70 -9.43 0.32 19.68
N ALA A 71 -9.34 -1.00 19.47
CA ALA A 71 -10.36 -1.92 19.94
C ALA A 71 -10.28 -2.09 21.47
N ASN A 72 -11.42 -1.91 22.13
CA ASN A 72 -11.53 -1.99 23.60
C ASN A 72 -11.16 -3.35 24.21
N TYR A 73 -11.00 -4.40 23.38
CA TYR A 73 -10.88 -5.79 23.84
C TYR A 73 -9.66 -6.54 23.30
N ASP A 74 -8.71 -5.89 22.64
CA ASP A 74 -7.52 -6.52 22.02
C ASP A 74 -7.87 -7.78 21.19
N GLN A 75 -8.99 -7.76 20.49
CA GLN A 75 -9.47 -8.91 19.74
C GLN A 75 -8.88 -8.94 18.33
N SER A 76 -8.42 -10.12 17.91
CA SER A 76 -8.13 -10.41 16.52
C SER A 76 -9.42 -10.89 15.82
N PHE A 77 -9.81 -10.23 14.75
CA PHE A 77 -11.01 -10.57 13.96
C PHE A 77 -10.73 -11.56 12.82
N TRP A 78 -9.47 -11.88 12.58
CA TRP A 78 -9.02 -12.66 11.44
C TRP A 78 -8.48 -14.03 11.85
N ASN A 79 -8.81 -15.06 11.05
CA ASN A 79 -8.11 -16.33 11.00
C ASN A 79 -7.16 -16.29 9.81
N MET A 80 -5.91 -16.67 10.05
CA MET A 80 -4.92 -16.89 9.01
C MET A 80 -5.25 -18.19 8.30
N VAL A 81 -5.57 -18.12 7.00
CA VAL A 81 -5.98 -19.28 6.20
C VAL A 81 -4.81 -19.84 5.43
N ASP A 82 -4.14 -18.97 4.65
CA ASP A 82 -3.04 -19.38 3.80
C ASP A 82 -2.03 -18.25 3.60
N GLY A 83 -0.84 -18.58 3.11
CA GLY A 83 0.20 -17.64 2.68
C GLY A 83 1.11 -18.33 1.67
N GLU A 84 1.15 -17.77 0.48
CA GLU A 84 1.92 -18.28 -0.65
C GLU A 84 2.99 -17.28 -1.06
N GLY A 85 4.09 -17.79 -1.60
CA GLY A 85 5.15 -16.94 -2.13
C GLY A 85 6.09 -17.69 -3.04
N TRP A 86 6.41 -17.08 -4.17
CA TRP A 86 7.39 -17.59 -5.11
C TRP A 86 8.01 -16.42 -5.89
N ASP A 87 9.29 -16.51 -6.12
CA ASP A 87 10.08 -15.44 -6.73
C ASP A 87 9.88 -14.12 -5.98
N GLU A 88 9.56 -13.03 -6.67
CA GLU A 88 9.35 -11.69 -6.10
C GLU A 88 7.89 -11.39 -5.73
N ARG A 89 7.03 -12.41 -5.71
CA ARG A 89 5.58 -12.32 -5.52
C ARG A 89 5.11 -13.12 -4.33
N GLY A 90 4.10 -12.64 -3.64
CA GLY A 90 3.49 -13.38 -2.56
C GLY A 90 2.08 -12.90 -2.24
N GLY A 91 1.31 -13.76 -1.61
CA GLY A 91 -0.05 -13.47 -1.20
C GLY A 91 -0.40 -14.07 0.15
N VAL A 92 -1.40 -13.50 0.78
CA VAL A 92 -1.97 -13.96 2.04
C VAL A 92 -3.47 -14.08 1.93
N LEU A 93 -4.04 -15.13 2.53
CA LEU A 93 -5.46 -15.36 2.60
C LEU A 93 -5.90 -15.35 4.06
N VAL A 94 -6.85 -14.49 4.37
CA VAL A 94 -7.41 -14.37 5.72
C VAL A 94 -8.94 -14.44 5.68
N GLN A 95 -9.56 -14.92 6.75
CA GLN A 95 -11.00 -15.00 6.86
C GLN A 95 -11.46 -14.46 8.20
N THR A 96 -12.58 -13.73 8.23
CA THR A 96 -13.17 -13.25 9.47
C THR A 96 -13.53 -14.41 10.40
N LYS A 97 -13.32 -14.23 11.71
CA LYS A 97 -13.77 -15.19 12.72
C LYS A 97 -15.30 -15.27 12.76
N PRO A 98 -15.89 -16.39 13.22
CA PRO A 98 -17.32 -16.45 13.50
C PRO A 98 -17.68 -15.38 14.54
N ASN A 99 -18.87 -14.79 14.41
CA ASN A 99 -19.43 -13.88 15.38
C ASN A 99 -20.79 -14.37 15.91
N PRO A 100 -21.19 -13.99 17.12
CA PRO A 100 -22.42 -14.47 17.73
C PRO A 100 -23.70 -13.87 17.11
N TYR A 101 -23.57 -12.87 16.22
CA TYR A 101 -24.69 -12.13 15.64
C TYR A 101 -25.14 -12.68 14.28
N GLY A 102 -24.58 -13.80 13.81
CA GLY A 102 -24.95 -14.42 12.54
C GLY A 102 -24.49 -13.63 11.29
N VAL A 103 -23.55 -12.69 11.45
CA VAL A 103 -22.98 -11.98 10.31
C VAL A 103 -22.16 -12.95 9.45
N GLN A 104 -22.43 -12.95 8.16
CA GLN A 104 -21.74 -13.82 7.21
C GLN A 104 -20.23 -13.56 7.23
N ARG A 105 -19.46 -14.64 7.34
CA ARG A 105 -18.01 -14.59 7.23
C ARG A 105 -17.61 -14.28 5.79
N PHE A 106 -16.53 -13.51 5.64
CA PHE A 106 -15.92 -13.27 4.34
C PHE A 106 -14.42 -13.52 4.38
N THR A 107 -13.87 -13.79 3.22
CA THR A 107 -12.45 -14.07 3.00
C THR A 107 -11.83 -12.91 2.22
N VAL A 108 -10.60 -12.58 2.53
CA VAL A 108 -9.81 -11.56 1.86
C VAL A 108 -8.49 -12.18 1.42
N ALA A 109 -8.16 -12.00 0.14
CA ALA A 109 -6.84 -12.24 -0.40
C ALA A 109 -6.13 -10.90 -0.62
N ALA A 110 -4.90 -10.79 -0.16
CA ALA A 110 -4.01 -9.70 -0.51
C ALA A 110 -2.75 -10.27 -1.14
N ALA A 111 -2.39 -9.82 -2.33
CA ALA A 111 -1.18 -10.25 -3.02
C ALA A 111 -0.27 -9.06 -3.34
N MET A 112 1.04 -9.30 -3.35
CA MET A 112 2.03 -8.30 -3.71
C MET A 112 2.93 -8.80 -4.83
N THR A 113 3.34 -7.88 -5.70
CA THR A 113 4.45 -8.02 -6.64
C THR A 113 5.39 -6.84 -6.44
N ASN A 114 6.69 -7.10 -6.44
CA ASN A 114 7.69 -6.08 -6.20
C ASN A 114 8.55 -5.88 -7.46
N ARG A 115 8.98 -4.63 -7.68
CA ARG A 115 10.06 -4.28 -8.61
C ARG A 115 11.12 -3.57 -7.78
N VAL A 116 12.33 -4.12 -7.78
CA VAL A 116 13.44 -3.59 -6.99
C VAL A 116 14.62 -3.27 -7.89
N GLU A 117 15.24 -2.11 -7.67
CA GLU A 117 16.42 -1.67 -8.40
C GLU A 117 17.53 -1.35 -7.41
N GLY A 118 18.75 -1.77 -7.74
CA GLY A 118 19.97 -1.50 -6.98
C GLY A 118 20.42 -2.61 -6.04
N ILE A 119 19.58 -3.62 -5.77
CA ILE A 119 19.90 -4.82 -4.99
C ILE A 119 19.20 -6.04 -5.58
N ASP A 120 19.70 -7.23 -5.27
CA ASP A 120 19.23 -8.49 -5.86
C ASP A 120 18.19 -9.19 -4.97
N TYR A 121 17.27 -9.91 -5.61
CA TYR A 121 16.37 -10.84 -4.94
C TYR A 121 17.17 -12.00 -4.34
N ILE A 122 16.85 -12.36 -3.09
CA ILE A 122 17.51 -13.43 -2.35
C ILE A 122 16.57 -14.60 -2.10
N ASP A 123 15.38 -14.34 -1.50
CA ASP A 123 14.48 -15.39 -1.04
C ASP A 123 13.05 -14.87 -0.82
N MET A 124 12.11 -15.81 -0.70
CA MET A 124 10.72 -15.56 -0.31
C MET A 124 10.33 -16.45 0.88
N ALA A 125 9.95 -15.83 1.97
CA ALA A 125 9.37 -16.50 3.12
C ALA A 125 7.84 -16.43 3.08
N SER A 126 7.15 -17.55 3.31
CA SER A 126 5.69 -17.57 3.43
C SER A 126 5.20 -18.51 4.51
N LYS A 127 4.08 -18.20 5.12
CA LYS A 127 3.29 -19.02 6.04
C LYS A 127 1.85 -18.49 6.06
N ALA A 128 0.93 -19.23 6.68
CA ALA A 128 -0.46 -18.79 6.79
C ALA A 128 -0.55 -17.34 7.30
N GLY A 129 -1.14 -16.46 6.50
CA GLY A 129 -1.34 -15.03 6.79
C GLY A 129 -0.09 -14.14 6.69
N TYR A 130 1.04 -14.65 6.18
CA TYR A 130 2.27 -13.86 6.05
C TYR A 130 3.09 -14.27 4.83
N CYS A 131 3.61 -13.28 4.09
CA CYS A 131 4.67 -13.50 3.10
C CYS A 131 5.62 -12.30 3.05
N ALA A 132 6.90 -12.55 2.77
CA ALA A 132 7.94 -11.53 2.69
C ALA A 132 9.00 -11.92 1.67
N ALA A 133 9.29 -11.01 0.72
CA ALA A 133 10.44 -11.14 -0.15
C ALA A 133 11.67 -10.51 0.51
N LEU A 134 12.83 -11.10 0.33
CA LEU A 134 14.11 -10.56 0.80
C LEU A 134 14.97 -10.16 -0.40
N TYR A 135 15.45 -8.93 -0.36
CA TYR A 135 16.44 -8.38 -1.29
C TYR A 135 17.66 -7.93 -0.52
N ALA A 136 18.85 -8.13 -1.08
CA ALA A 136 20.09 -7.68 -0.46
C ALA A 136 21.17 -7.37 -1.50
N GLY A 137 22.06 -6.46 -1.14
CA GLY A 137 23.22 -6.11 -1.96
C GLY A 137 24.19 -5.16 -1.26
N ASP A 138 25.38 -5.03 -1.82
CA ASP A 138 26.37 -4.06 -1.38
C ASP A 138 26.16 -2.76 -2.14
N ILE A 139 25.95 -1.67 -1.43
CA ILE A 139 25.58 -0.36 -1.97
C ILE A 139 26.69 0.65 -1.68
N HIS A 140 27.10 1.35 -2.74
CA HIS A 140 28.04 2.47 -2.59
C HIS A 140 27.35 3.74 -2.12
N SER A 141 28.08 4.54 -1.37
CA SER A 141 27.67 5.87 -0.91
C SER A 141 27.00 6.69 -2.04
N GLY A 142 25.84 7.25 -1.76
CA GLY A 142 25.06 8.06 -2.70
C GLY A 142 24.26 7.27 -3.74
N THR A 143 24.32 5.94 -3.75
CA THR A 143 23.50 5.11 -4.65
C THR A 143 22.13 4.85 -4.05
N THR A 144 21.08 5.15 -4.79
CA THR A 144 19.69 4.92 -4.36
C THR A 144 19.23 3.50 -4.69
N VAL A 145 18.70 2.80 -3.69
CA VAL A 145 17.90 1.58 -3.87
C VAL A 145 16.44 1.98 -3.97
N SER A 146 15.74 1.50 -4.98
CA SER A 146 14.32 1.77 -5.21
C SER A 146 13.51 0.49 -5.14
N VAL A 147 12.41 0.53 -4.38
CA VAL A 147 11.42 -0.55 -4.27
C VAL A 147 10.07 -0.01 -4.67
N GLU A 148 9.46 -0.62 -5.68
CA GLU A 148 8.05 -0.44 -6.01
C GLU A 148 7.28 -1.69 -5.59
N LYS A 149 6.35 -1.53 -4.67
CA LYS A 149 5.48 -2.60 -4.19
C LYS A 149 4.06 -2.34 -4.66
N TYR A 150 3.51 -3.25 -5.42
CA TYR A 150 2.13 -3.25 -5.88
C TYR A 150 1.36 -4.30 -5.10
N VAL A 151 0.23 -3.89 -4.50
CA VAL A 151 -0.61 -4.79 -3.72
C VAL A 151 -2.02 -4.74 -4.25
N ALA A 152 -2.61 -5.90 -4.50
CA ALA A 152 -4.01 -6.04 -4.85
C ALA A 152 -4.77 -6.80 -3.75
N VAL A 153 -5.98 -6.31 -3.42
CA VAL A 153 -6.82 -6.86 -2.35
C VAL A 153 -8.18 -7.22 -2.90
N PHE A 154 -8.54 -8.50 -2.80
CA PHE A 154 -9.83 -9.02 -3.26
C PHE A 154 -10.60 -9.64 -2.09
N THR A 155 -11.93 -9.58 -2.15
CA THR A 155 -12.79 -10.07 -1.09
C THR A 155 -13.90 -10.97 -1.62
N SER A 156 -14.26 -12.01 -0.87
CA SER A 156 -15.38 -12.91 -1.19
C SER A 156 -16.76 -12.25 -1.10
N ARG A 157 -16.81 -10.96 -0.78
CA ARG A 157 -18.03 -10.16 -0.88
C ARG A 157 -18.37 -9.77 -2.33
N ASP A 158 -17.33 -9.67 -3.18
CA ASP A 158 -17.42 -9.20 -4.55
C ASP A 158 -17.04 -10.28 -5.58
N HIS A 159 -16.29 -11.29 -5.17
CA HIS A 159 -15.73 -12.31 -6.05
C HIS A 159 -15.89 -13.72 -5.48
N ASP A 160 -15.74 -14.73 -6.33
CA ASP A 160 -15.72 -16.12 -5.91
C ASP A 160 -14.53 -16.39 -4.99
N LYS A 161 -14.80 -17.01 -3.85
CA LYS A 161 -13.81 -17.26 -2.80
C LYS A 161 -12.62 -18.08 -3.29
N GLU A 162 -12.88 -19.07 -4.15
CA GLU A 162 -11.85 -19.97 -4.69
C GLU A 162 -10.92 -19.30 -5.69
N GLN A 163 -11.30 -18.13 -6.23
CA GLN A 163 -10.52 -17.38 -7.22
C GLN A 163 -9.76 -16.17 -6.61
N LEU A 164 -9.97 -15.86 -5.34
CA LEU A 164 -9.45 -14.63 -4.72
C LEU A 164 -7.95 -14.49 -4.83
N MET A 165 -7.19 -15.56 -4.54
CA MET A 165 -5.73 -15.51 -4.58
C MET A 165 -5.22 -15.30 -6.02
N ASP A 166 -5.76 -16.05 -6.97
CA ASP A 166 -5.38 -15.92 -8.38
C ASP A 166 -5.68 -14.52 -8.93
N LEU A 167 -6.87 -13.96 -8.59
CA LEU A 167 -7.24 -12.61 -8.98
C LEU A 167 -6.30 -11.56 -8.37
N ALA A 168 -6.00 -11.68 -7.09
CA ALA A 168 -5.10 -10.76 -6.41
C ALA A 168 -3.67 -10.82 -6.97
N MET A 169 -3.15 -12.04 -7.21
CA MET A 169 -1.83 -12.22 -7.81
C MET A 169 -1.76 -11.66 -9.23
N ALA A 170 -2.77 -11.93 -10.07
CA ALA A 170 -2.82 -11.44 -11.43
C ALA A 170 -2.90 -9.90 -11.47
N ALA A 171 -3.71 -9.27 -10.61
CA ALA A 171 -3.86 -7.83 -10.57
C ALA A 171 -2.60 -7.12 -10.05
N ALA A 172 -1.93 -7.66 -9.01
CA ALA A 172 -0.67 -7.13 -8.50
C ALA A 172 0.44 -7.23 -9.56
N GLN A 173 0.52 -8.37 -10.28
CA GLN A 173 1.48 -8.57 -11.36
C GLN A 173 1.22 -7.60 -12.52
N GLN A 174 -0.01 -7.47 -12.97
CA GLN A 174 -0.37 -6.54 -14.03
C GLN A 174 0.02 -5.10 -13.67
N ALA A 175 -0.26 -4.65 -12.45
CA ALA A 175 0.12 -3.31 -11.99
C ALA A 175 1.65 -3.11 -11.97
N CYS A 176 2.41 -4.14 -11.60
CA CYS A 176 3.87 -4.13 -11.64
C CYS A 176 4.40 -4.05 -13.06
N ASP A 177 3.82 -4.81 -14.02
CA ASP A 177 4.19 -4.80 -15.42
C ASP A 177 3.91 -3.44 -16.08
N GLU A 178 2.79 -2.83 -15.74
CA GLU A 178 2.39 -1.50 -16.18
C GLU A 178 3.23 -0.37 -15.57
N GLY A 179 3.72 -0.56 -14.36
CA GLY A 179 4.66 0.29 -13.64
C GLY A 179 4.05 1.51 -12.94
N TRP A 180 4.86 2.10 -12.07
CA TRP A 180 4.49 3.18 -11.16
C TRP A 180 3.84 4.38 -11.86
N GLN A 181 4.43 4.85 -12.95
CA GLN A 181 3.96 6.07 -13.60
C GLN A 181 2.54 5.92 -14.19
N LYS A 182 2.23 4.72 -14.74
CA LYS A 182 0.90 4.45 -15.28
C LYS A 182 -0.15 4.37 -14.15
N ALA A 183 0.15 3.62 -13.10
CA ALA A 183 -0.74 3.49 -11.94
C ALA A 183 -1.00 4.84 -11.25
N LEU A 184 0.05 5.65 -11.04
CA LEU A 184 -0.06 6.98 -10.46
C LEU A 184 -0.89 7.92 -11.32
N LYS A 185 -0.66 7.94 -12.63
CA LYS A 185 -1.39 8.81 -13.58
C LYS A 185 -2.88 8.46 -13.63
N ALA A 186 -3.24 7.18 -13.63
CA ALA A 186 -4.64 6.74 -13.60
C ALA A 186 -5.32 7.15 -12.29
N HIS A 187 -4.65 6.93 -11.15
CA HIS A 187 -5.09 7.39 -9.84
C HIS A 187 -5.32 8.90 -9.78
N GLN A 188 -4.36 9.71 -10.26
CA GLN A 188 -4.47 11.17 -10.28
C GLN A 188 -5.60 11.67 -11.19
N ALA A 189 -5.80 11.02 -12.33
CA ALA A 189 -6.90 11.36 -13.25
C ALA A 189 -8.26 11.11 -12.60
N ALA A 190 -8.44 9.96 -11.93
CA ALA A 190 -9.68 9.65 -11.22
C ALA A 190 -9.96 10.60 -10.04
N TRP A 191 -8.92 11.06 -9.33
CA TRP A 191 -9.05 12.11 -8.32
C TRP A 191 -9.40 13.48 -8.92
N HIS A 192 -8.79 13.84 -10.04
CA HIS A 192 -9.09 15.09 -10.74
C HIS A 192 -10.57 15.17 -11.13
N GLU A 193 -11.13 14.12 -11.72
CA GLU A 193 -12.55 14.05 -12.05
C GLU A 193 -13.47 14.27 -10.83
N ARG A 194 -13.10 13.73 -9.66
CA ARG A 194 -13.87 13.91 -8.42
C ARG A 194 -13.81 15.35 -7.92
N TRP A 195 -12.61 15.95 -7.95
CA TRP A 195 -12.44 17.35 -7.56
C TRP A 195 -13.20 18.30 -8.50
N GLU A 196 -13.19 18.08 -9.80
CA GLU A 196 -13.96 18.88 -10.76
C GLU A 196 -15.48 18.91 -10.46
N MET A 197 -16.01 17.81 -9.88
CA MET A 197 -17.42 17.74 -9.51
C MET A 197 -17.76 18.32 -8.14
N ALA A 198 -16.81 18.34 -7.20
CA ALA A 198 -17.09 18.57 -5.78
C ALA A 198 -16.32 19.74 -5.19
N ASP A 199 -15.46 20.44 -5.95
CA ASP A 199 -14.63 21.51 -5.43
C ASP A 199 -15.47 22.70 -4.94
N VAL A 200 -15.07 23.25 -3.80
CA VAL A 200 -15.64 24.45 -3.20
C VAL A 200 -14.53 25.47 -3.01
N GLN A 201 -14.71 26.65 -3.59
CA GLN A 201 -13.75 27.74 -3.50
C GLN A 201 -14.23 28.80 -2.51
N ILE A 202 -13.35 29.19 -1.59
CA ILE A 202 -13.58 30.22 -0.57
C ILE A 202 -12.54 31.32 -0.81
N GLU A 203 -13.02 32.53 -1.14
CA GLU A 203 -12.15 33.68 -1.33
C GLU A 203 -11.91 34.45 -0.01
N GLY A 204 -10.66 34.83 0.24
CA GLY A 204 -10.28 35.68 1.36
C GLY A 204 -9.99 34.99 2.68
N ASP A 205 -10.08 33.65 2.76
CA ASP A 205 -9.71 32.87 3.94
C ASP A 205 -9.06 31.53 3.57
N ASP A 206 -7.73 31.50 3.52
CA ASP A 206 -6.94 30.31 3.17
C ASP A 206 -7.13 29.17 4.18
N SER A 207 -7.35 29.50 5.46
CA SER A 207 -7.59 28.49 6.50
C SER A 207 -8.95 27.80 6.33
N ALA A 208 -10.00 28.58 6.02
CA ALA A 208 -11.31 28.03 5.68
C ALA A 208 -11.26 27.20 4.40
N GLN A 209 -10.52 27.66 3.38
CA GLN A 209 -10.30 26.90 2.14
C GLN A 209 -9.62 25.56 2.40
N GLN A 210 -8.55 25.54 3.19
CA GLN A 210 -7.88 24.29 3.56
C GLN A 210 -8.80 23.36 4.35
N GLY A 211 -9.58 23.91 5.28
CA GLY A 211 -10.53 23.14 6.09
C GLY A 211 -11.62 22.46 5.27
N ILE A 212 -12.22 23.17 4.29
CA ILE A 212 -13.24 22.57 3.43
C ILE A 212 -12.64 21.53 2.49
N HIS A 213 -11.46 21.77 1.92
CA HIS A 213 -10.75 20.80 1.08
C HIS A 213 -10.41 19.52 1.87
N PHE A 214 -9.97 19.65 3.13
CA PHE A 214 -9.72 18.50 3.99
C PHE A 214 -10.98 17.65 4.21
N ASN A 215 -12.11 18.29 4.54
CA ASN A 215 -13.38 17.59 4.74
C ASN A 215 -13.87 16.92 3.44
N LEU A 216 -13.79 17.60 2.31
CA LEU A 216 -14.14 17.03 1.01
C LEU A 216 -13.24 15.85 0.67
N PHE A 217 -11.94 15.96 0.89
CA PHE A 217 -10.99 14.87 0.69
C PHE A 217 -11.35 13.63 1.52
N GLN A 218 -11.71 13.80 2.80
CA GLN A 218 -12.15 12.69 3.66
C GLN A 218 -13.43 12.05 3.15
N LEU A 219 -14.42 12.83 2.74
CA LEU A 219 -15.67 12.32 2.20
C LEU A 219 -15.46 11.55 0.89
N LEU A 220 -14.71 12.13 -0.06
CA LEU A 220 -14.40 11.51 -1.36
C LEU A 220 -13.55 10.23 -1.22
N SER A 221 -12.67 10.18 -0.22
CA SER A 221 -11.87 8.99 0.09
C SER A 221 -12.71 7.86 0.68
N THR A 222 -13.72 8.19 1.46
CA THR A 222 -14.56 7.20 2.18
C THR A 222 -15.69 6.71 1.32
N TYR A 223 -16.33 7.59 0.54
CA TYR A 223 -17.49 7.27 -0.27
C TYR A 223 -17.14 7.31 -1.76
N THR A 224 -16.74 6.18 -2.29
CA THR A 224 -16.29 6.07 -3.69
C THR A 224 -17.43 5.89 -4.70
N GLY A 225 -18.64 5.54 -4.23
CA GLY A 225 -19.79 5.20 -5.10
C GLY A 225 -19.68 3.85 -5.81
N SER A 226 -18.62 3.09 -5.56
CA SER A 226 -18.39 1.80 -6.22
C SER A 226 -19.00 0.60 -5.50
N ASP A 227 -19.54 0.78 -4.29
CA ASP A 227 -20.24 -0.24 -3.51
C ASP A 227 -21.72 0.14 -3.39
N ALA A 228 -22.62 -0.70 -3.93
CA ALA A 228 -24.06 -0.50 -3.89
C ALA A 228 -24.76 -1.05 -2.63
N ARG A 229 -24.01 -1.58 -1.67
CA ARG A 229 -24.52 -2.19 -0.43
C ARG A 229 -24.60 -1.21 0.73
#